data_db11f5ddb8cbb5a7b902790485d1f202
#
_entry.id   db11f5ddb8cbb5a7b902790485d1f202
#
_cell.length_a   1.000
_cell.length_b   1.000
_cell.length_c   1.000
_cell.angle_alpha   90.00
_cell.angle_beta   90.00
_cell.angle_gamma   90.00
#
_symmetry.space_group_name_H-M   'P 1'
#
loop_
_entity.id
_entity.type
_entity.pdbx_description
1 polymer ?
#
loop_
_entity_poly.entity_id
_entity_poly.type
_entity_poly.pdbx_seq_one_letter_code
_entity_poly.pdbx_strand_id
1 'polypeptide(L)'
;MTLPSSIAPQELSRIGAEAKKLRECADVIICIGIGGSYLGAKAVVEAMGDSFAALRPRKEPVVVFAGQNLSEEYTYELLDAVKDHSIAAIVISKSGTTTEPAVAFRIVKAEIERRYGKAGAAERIVAITDRARGALKTLADNEGYATFVIPDDVGGRFSVLTPVGLLPLAAAGVDIEALVRGAEEMERATGEQVAFAENPAAVYATVRNALYEAGKKIEILGSYEPKLQYINEWWKQLYGESEGKDGKGLFPASVTLTADLHSMGQYIQEGERTMFETIVSVTAPKHEVRIESDAENLDGLNYLAGKRLSEVNRMAELGVQLAHVDGGVPNLRIEIPEISAHALGALLYLSLIHI
;
A
#
# COMPACT_ATOMS: atom_id res chain seq x y z
N MET A 1 16.89 7.76 -7.96
CA MET A 1 16.49 6.34 -7.79
C MET A 1 16.00 5.83 -9.15
N THR A 2 16.61 4.79 -9.68
CA THR A 2 16.32 4.24 -11.04
C THR A 2 15.78 2.80 -10.97
N LEU A 3 15.20 2.42 -9.83
CA LEU A 3 14.74 1.04 -9.62
C LEU A 3 13.70 0.57 -10.65
N PRO A 4 12.62 1.33 -10.99
CA PRO A 4 11.63 0.85 -11.96
C PRO A 4 12.25 0.52 -13.32
N SER A 5 12.99 1.46 -13.91
CA SER A 5 13.61 1.26 -15.23
C SER A 5 14.74 0.22 -15.24
N SER A 6 15.27 -0.18 -14.08
CA SER A 6 16.30 -1.20 -13.94
C SER A 6 15.76 -2.62 -13.71
N ILE A 7 14.45 -2.78 -13.52
CA ILE A 7 13.85 -4.11 -13.34
C ILE A 7 13.93 -4.88 -14.65
N ALA A 8 14.69 -5.97 -14.66
CA ALA A 8 14.82 -6.80 -15.84
C ALA A 8 13.49 -7.47 -16.21
N PRO A 9 13.09 -7.48 -17.50
CA PRO A 9 11.88 -8.18 -17.94
C PRO A 9 11.82 -9.65 -17.52
N GLN A 10 12.96 -10.30 -17.45
CA GLN A 10 13.11 -11.69 -17.00
C GLN A 10 12.72 -11.84 -15.51
N GLU A 11 13.00 -10.84 -14.67
CA GLU A 11 12.61 -10.87 -13.26
C GLU A 11 11.08 -10.72 -13.11
N LEU A 12 10.44 -9.82 -13.85
CA LEU A 12 8.98 -9.72 -13.88
C LEU A 12 8.33 -11.01 -14.36
N SER A 13 8.87 -11.62 -15.43
CA SER A 13 8.38 -12.89 -15.95
C SER A 13 8.52 -14.01 -14.92
N ARG A 14 9.65 -14.05 -14.18
CA ARG A 14 9.90 -15.02 -13.12
C ARG A 14 8.95 -14.85 -11.94
N ILE A 15 8.70 -13.60 -11.52
CA ILE A 15 7.72 -13.26 -10.49
C ILE A 15 6.32 -13.72 -10.93
N GLY A 16 5.91 -13.40 -12.15
CA GLY A 16 4.62 -13.80 -12.71
C GLY A 16 4.44 -15.32 -12.76
N ALA A 17 5.47 -16.06 -13.17
CA ALA A 17 5.45 -17.52 -13.22
C ALA A 17 5.30 -18.14 -11.83
N GLU A 18 6.02 -17.65 -10.83
CA GLU A 18 5.93 -18.16 -9.46
C GLU A 18 4.59 -17.77 -8.81
N ALA A 19 4.11 -16.56 -9.03
CA ALA A 19 2.77 -16.14 -8.59
C ALA A 19 1.67 -17.02 -9.18
N LYS A 20 1.75 -17.34 -10.47
CA LYS A 20 0.82 -18.27 -11.13
C LYS A 20 0.83 -19.66 -10.47
N LYS A 21 1.99 -20.21 -10.20
CA LYS A 21 2.14 -21.49 -9.52
C LYS A 21 1.51 -21.48 -8.11
N LEU A 22 1.73 -20.42 -7.32
CA LEU A 22 1.09 -20.26 -6.01
C LEU A 22 -0.44 -20.18 -6.14
N ARG A 23 -0.96 -19.45 -7.14
CA ARG A 23 -2.40 -19.32 -7.39
C ARG A 23 -3.06 -20.61 -7.84
N GLU A 24 -2.34 -21.48 -8.55
CA GLU A 24 -2.84 -22.78 -8.97
C GLU A 24 -2.88 -23.81 -7.83
N CYS A 25 -2.05 -23.64 -6.80
CA CYS A 25 -1.94 -24.62 -5.72
C CYS A 25 -2.62 -24.21 -4.41
N ALA A 26 -3.10 -22.97 -4.26
CA ALA A 26 -3.64 -22.49 -2.99
C ALA A 26 -4.87 -21.58 -3.17
N ASP A 27 -5.86 -21.74 -2.28
CA ASP A 27 -7.00 -20.83 -2.14
C ASP A 27 -6.65 -19.60 -1.31
N VAL A 28 -5.67 -19.74 -0.41
CA VAL A 28 -5.19 -18.65 0.46
C VAL A 28 -3.66 -18.61 0.44
N ILE A 29 -3.12 -17.44 0.11
CA ILE A 29 -1.68 -17.17 0.13
C ILE A 29 -1.38 -16.28 1.32
N ILE A 30 -0.60 -16.80 2.29
CA ILE A 30 -0.23 -16.09 3.52
C ILE A 30 1.08 -15.35 3.27
N CYS A 31 1.02 -14.03 3.17
CA CYS A 31 2.18 -13.15 3.04
C CYS A 31 2.69 -12.78 4.44
N ILE A 32 3.91 -13.20 4.77
CA ILE A 32 4.50 -13.06 6.11
C ILE A 32 5.61 -12.04 6.07
N GLY A 33 5.41 -10.93 6.78
CA GLY A 33 6.37 -9.84 6.84
C GLY A 33 5.92 -8.74 7.81
N ILE A 34 6.80 -7.79 8.09
CA ILE A 34 6.52 -6.62 8.93
C ILE A 34 7.06 -5.35 8.27
N GLY A 35 6.48 -4.20 8.58
CA GLY A 35 6.91 -2.91 8.05
C GLY A 35 6.90 -2.92 6.51
N GLY A 36 8.00 -2.51 5.88
CA GLY A 36 8.13 -2.48 4.42
C GLY A 36 8.00 -3.83 3.74
N SER A 37 8.16 -4.94 4.47
CA SER A 37 7.96 -6.28 3.95
C SER A 37 6.48 -6.67 3.78
N TYR A 38 5.53 -5.83 4.23
CA TYR A 38 4.12 -6.11 4.02
C TYR A 38 3.28 -4.88 3.64
N LEU A 39 3.59 -3.69 4.20
CA LEU A 39 2.73 -2.51 4.03
C LEU A 39 2.53 -2.10 2.57
N GLY A 40 3.60 -2.09 1.77
CA GLY A 40 3.50 -1.71 0.36
C GLY A 40 2.64 -2.68 -0.45
N ALA A 41 2.81 -3.99 -0.25
CA ALA A 41 1.97 -5.01 -0.89
C ALA A 41 0.52 -4.88 -0.41
N LYS A 42 0.29 -4.78 0.91
CA LYS A 42 -1.05 -4.61 1.47
C LYS A 42 -1.75 -3.38 0.93
N ALA A 43 -1.05 -2.25 0.84
CA ALA A 43 -1.59 -1.00 0.33
C ALA A 43 -2.19 -1.15 -1.09
N VAL A 44 -1.46 -1.81 -1.99
CA VAL A 44 -1.93 -2.02 -3.36
C VAL A 44 -3.01 -3.11 -3.44
N VAL A 45 -2.88 -4.20 -2.67
CA VAL A 45 -3.91 -5.26 -2.61
C VAL A 45 -5.26 -4.68 -2.17
N GLU A 46 -5.28 -3.89 -1.10
CA GLU A 46 -6.50 -3.25 -0.59
C GLU A 46 -7.06 -2.21 -1.58
N ALA A 47 -6.19 -1.38 -2.18
CA ALA A 47 -6.62 -0.39 -3.14
C ALA A 47 -7.23 -1.01 -4.42
N MET A 48 -6.67 -2.13 -4.90
CA MET A 48 -7.14 -2.82 -6.11
C MET A 48 -8.27 -3.81 -5.83
N GLY A 49 -8.38 -4.30 -4.59
CA GLY A 49 -9.36 -5.29 -4.18
C GLY A 49 -10.81 -4.80 -4.23
N ASP A 50 -11.75 -5.74 -4.16
CA ASP A 50 -13.17 -5.44 -3.94
C ASP A 50 -13.43 -5.26 -2.44
N SER A 51 -13.92 -4.09 -2.01
CA SER A 51 -14.20 -3.80 -0.61
C SER A 51 -15.22 -4.76 0.03
N PHE A 52 -16.02 -5.42 -0.78
CA PHE A 52 -17.05 -6.38 -0.36
C PHE A 52 -16.76 -7.80 -0.87
N ALA A 53 -15.49 -8.14 -1.08
CA ALA A 53 -15.07 -9.45 -1.55
C ALA A 53 -15.63 -10.61 -0.69
N ALA A 54 -15.81 -10.40 0.61
CA ALA A 54 -16.38 -11.40 1.53
C ALA A 54 -17.82 -11.81 1.17
N LEU A 55 -18.55 -10.97 0.43
CA LEU A 55 -19.94 -11.23 0.00
C LEU A 55 -20.02 -11.86 -1.39
N ARG A 56 -18.89 -12.10 -2.05
CA ARG A 56 -18.85 -12.63 -3.42
C ARG A 56 -18.26 -14.04 -3.48
N PRO A 57 -18.68 -14.87 -4.45
CA PRO A 57 -17.99 -16.12 -4.75
C PRO A 57 -16.53 -15.84 -5.12
N ARG A 58 -15.60 -16.55 -4.50
CA ARG A 58 -14.16 -16.42 -4.80
C ARG A 58 -13.86 -17.05 -6.16
N LYS A 59 -13.11 -16.33 -6.99
CA LYS A 59 -12.59 -16.80 -8.26
C LYS A 59 -11.07 -16.92 -8.25
N GLU A 60 -10.42 -16.26 -7.31
CA GLU A 60 -8.97 -16.12 -7.19
C GLU A 60 -8.55 -16.37 -5.74
N PRO A 61 -7.30 -16.81 -5.51
CA PRO A 61 -6.74 -16.90 -4.18
C PRO A 61 -6.84 -15.58 -3.43
N VAL A 62 -7.03 -15.66 -2.12
CA VAL A 62 -6.97 -14.50 -1.24
C VAL A 62 -5.57 -14.36 -0.68
N VAL A 63 -4.97 -13.18 -0.79
CA VAL A 63 -3.74 -12.86 -0.10
C VAL A 63 -4.09 -12.28 1.27
N VAL A 64 -3.63 -12.95 2.33
CA VAL A 64 -3.75 -12.50 3.72
C VAL A 64 -2.37 -12.21 4.29
N PHE A 65 -2.30 -11.39 5.32
CA PHE A 65 -1.03 -10.95 5.87
C PHE A 65 -0.86 -11.46 7.30
N ALA A 66 0.38 -11.86 7.64
CA ALA A 66 0.76 -12.34 8.96
C ALA A 66 2.17 -11.84 9.32
N GLY A 67 2.55 -11.93 10.61
CA GLY A 67 3.87 -11.53 11.07
C GLY A 67 4.05 -10.01 11.24
N GLN A 68 2.99 -9.24 11.19
CA GLN A 68 2.99 -7.81 11.51
C GLN A 68 2.59 -7.53 12.97
N ASN A 69 2.26 -8.58 13.72
CA ASN A 69 1.93 -8.54 15.14
C ASN A 69 2.24 -9.88 15.83
N LEU A 70 2.08 -9.91 17.15
CA LEU A 70 2.24 -11.11 18.00
C LEU A 70 0.93 -11.45 18.74
N SER A 71 -0.23 -11.09 18.18
CA SER A 71 -1.53 -11.39 18.78
C SER A 71 -1.87 -12.87 18.66
N GLU A 72 -2.17 -13.51 19.79
CA GLU A 72 -2.65 -14.90 19.83
C GLU A 72 -4.01 -15.01 19.13
N GLU A 73 -4.94 -14.11 19.40
CA GLU A 73 -6.27 -14.08 18.77
C GLU A 73 -6.17 -13.99 17.26
N TYR A 74 -5.39 -13.03 16.74
CA TYR A 74 -5.19 -12.86 15.30
C TYR A 74 -4.62 -14.14 14.66
N THR A 75 -3.64 -14.75 15.31
CA THR A 75 -2.99 -15.96 14.81
C THR A 75 -3.93 -17.17 14.87
N TYR A 76 -4.69 -17.32 15.95
CA TYR A 76 -5.69 -18.36 16.09
C TYR A 76 -6.78 -18.22 15.01
N GLU A 77 -7.36 -17.03 14.85
CA GLU A 77 -8.39 -16.76 13.86
C GLU A 77 -7.89 -17.03 12.43
N LEU A 78 -6.64 -16.66 12.11
CA LEU A 78 -6.04 -16.96 10.82
C LEU A 78 -5.97 -18.48 10.58
N LEU A 79 -5.47 -19.26 11.55
CA LEU A 79 -5.35 -20.71 11.42
C LEU A 79 -6.71 -21.39 11.32
N ASP A 80 -7.70 -20.93 12.08
CA ASP A 80 -9.08 -21.45 12.01
C ASP A 80 -9.75 -21.11 10.66
N ALA A 81 -9.57 -19.89 10.19
CA ALA A 81 -10.12 -19.45 8.90
C ALA A 81 -9.57 -20.23 7.70
N VAL A 82 -8.30 -20.65 7.76
CA VAL A 82 -7.67 -21.38 6.65
C VAL A 82 -7.75 -22.91 6.78
N LYS A 83 -8.38 -23.44 7.83
CA LYS A 83 -8.36 -24.89 8.11
C LYS A 83 -8.90 -25.75 6.97
N ASP A 84 -9.92 -25.27 6.26
CA ASP A 84 -10.61 -25.98 5.18
C ASP A 84 -10.18 -25.48 3.78
N HIS A 85 -9.15 -24.62 3.70
CA HIS A 85 -8.62 -24.06 2.47
C HIS A 85 -7.24 -24.61 2.16
N SER A 86 -6.91 -24.74 0.89
CA SER A 86 -5.53 -24.96 0.47
C SER A 86 -4.70 -23.70 0.71
N ILE A 87 -3.49 -23.84 1.27
CA ILE A 87 -2.65 -22.73 1.67
C ILE A 87 -1.26 -22.77 1.04
N ALA A 88 -0.71 -21.59 0.78
CA ALA A 88 0.69 -21.36 0.45
C ALA A 88 1.22 -20.16 1.24
N ALA A 89 2.52 -19.93 1.28
CA ALA A 89 3.13 -18.82 2.00
C ALA A 89 4.21 -18.12 1.19
N ILE A 90 4.25 -16.78 1.31
CA ILE A 90 5.35 -15.93 0.86
C ILE A 90 5.96 -15.32 2.13
N VAL A 91 7.17 -15.74 2.48
CA VAL A 91 7.87 -15.22 3.66
C VAL A 91 8.93 -14.20 3.24
N ILE A 92 8.89 -13.02 3.84
CA ILE A 92 9.69 -11.87 3.47
C ILE A 92 10.48 -11.37 4.68
N SER A 93 11.79 -11.62 4.67
CA SER A 93 12.71 -11.14 5.70
C SER A 93 14.14 -11.19 5.20
N LYS A 94 14.88 -10.07 5.27
CA LYS A 94 16.28 -10.03 4.86
C LYS A 94 17.17 -10.91 5.75
N SER A 95 17.03 -10.79 7.06
CA SER A 95 17.82 -11.59 8.02
C SER A 95 17.20 -12.96 8.35
N GLY A 96 15.88 -13.06 8.33
CA GLY A 96 15.12 -14.21 8.85
C GLY A 96 15.04 -14.27 10.37
N THR A 97 15.48 -13.21 11.08
CA THR A 97 15.54 -13.19 12.57
C THR A 97 14.68 -12.10 13.20
N THR A 98 13.99 -11.27 12.42
CA THR A 98 13.00 -10.35 12.95
C THR A 98 11.91 -11.16 13.65
N THR A 99 11.64 -10.84 14.91
CA THR A 99 10.88 -11.72 15.80
C THR A 99 9.47 -12.03 15.27
N GLU A 100 8.70 -11.02 14.92
CA GLU A 100 7.29 -11.16 14.55
C GLU A 100 7.11 -12.05 13.30
N PRO A 101 7.76 -11.77 12.15
CA PRO A 101 7.62 -12.63 10.99
C PRO A 101 8.29 -14.00 11.18
N ALA A 102 9.35 -14.11 11.98
CA ALA A 102 9.99 -15.40 12.24
C ALA A 102 9.07 -16.33 13.07
N VAL A 103 8.37 -15.79 14.07
CA VAL A 103 7.38 -16.54 14.87
C VAL A 103 6.20 -16.95 13.98
N ALA A 104 5.61 -16.00 13.24
CA ALA A 104 4.50 -16.28 12.34
C ALA A 104 4.88 -17.34 11.29
N PHE A 105 6.07 -17.20 10.69
CA PHE A 105 6.55 -18.18 9.70
C PHE A 105 6.75 -19.58 10.32
N ARG A 106 7.28 -19.66 11.52
CA ARG A 106 7.44 -20.95 12.21
C ARG A 106 6.10 -21.67 12.40
N ILE A 107 5.04 -20.92 12.76
CA ILE A 107 3.68 -21.45 12.95
C ILE A 107 3.08 -21.88 11.61
N VAL A 108 3.10 -21.00 10.60
CA VAL A 108 2.51 -21.28 9.28
C VAL A 108 3.27 -22.39 8.56
N LYS A 109 4.61 -22.40 8.63
CA LYS A 109 5.44 -23.49 8.08
C LYS A 109 5.05 -24.84 8.67
N ALA A 110 4.92 -24.93 10.00
CA ALA A 110 4.51 -26.17 10.67
C ALA A 110 3.13 -26.66 10.19
N GLU A 111 2.20 -25.74 9.96
CA GLU A 111 0.87 -26.08 9.46
C GLU A 111 0.92 -26.54 7.98
N ILE A 112 1.72 -25.92 7.14
CA ILE A 112 1.92 -26.33 5.73
C ILE A 112 2.58 -27.72 5.69
N GLU A 113 3.63 -27.95 6.49
CA GLU A 113 4.30 -29.25 6.55
C GLU A 113 3.39 -30.36 7.11
N ARG A 114 2.56 -30.04 8.09
CA ARG A 114 1.56 -30.97 8.63
C ARG A 114 0.56 -31.43 7.56
N ARG A 115 0.13 -30.54 6.69
CA ARG A 115 -0.87 -30.83 5.63
C ARG A 115 -0.27 -31.50 4.41
N TYR A 116 0.90 -31.05 3.96
CA TYR A 116 1.44 -31.42 2.65
C TYR A 116 2.77 -32.16 2.71
N GLY A 117 3.32 -32.39 3.91
CA GLY A 117 4.67 -32.93 4.09
C GLY A 117 5.76 -31.96 3.63
N LYS A 118 7.02 -32.32 3.83
CA LYS A 118 8.16 -31.44 3.45
C LYS A 118 8.24 -31.16 1.94
N ALA A 119 8.04 -32.18 1.11
CA ALA A 119 8.06 -31.99 -0.34
C ALA A 119 6.95 -31.05 -0.81
N GLY A 120 5.72 -31.23 -0.31
CA GLY A 120 4.61 -30.33 -0.65
C GLY A 120 4.78 -28.93 -0.07
N ALA A 121 5.47 -28.76 1.07
CA ALA A 121 5.83 -27.46 1.63
C ALA A 121 6.84 -26.71 0.73
N ALA A 122 7.82 -27.43 0.15
CA ALA A 122 8.80 -26.84 -0.77
C ALA A 122 8.16 -26.23 -2.03
N GLU A 123 7.02 -26.77 -2.47
CA GLU A 123 6.28 -26.27 -3.63
C GLU A 123 5.35 -25.09 -3.29
N ARG A 124 5.05 -24.86 -2.00
CA ARG A 124 4.05 -23.90 -1.50
C ARG A 124 4.63 -22.74 -0.72
N ILE A 125 5.92 -22.79 -0.41
CA ILE A 125 6.61 -21.72 0.33
C ILE A 125 7.61 -21.05 -0.60
N VAL A 126 7.51 -19.71 -0.69
CA VAL A 126 8.48 -18.87 -1.37
C VAL A 126 9.13 -17.94 -0.36
N ALA A 127 10.46 -17.86 -0.38
CA ALA A 127 11.21 -16.96 0.50
C ALA A 127 11.77 -15.76 -0.28
N ILE A 128 11.46 -14.56 0.18
CA ILE A 128 12.06 -13.33 -0.32
C ILE A 128 13.04 -12.85 0.75
N THR A 129 14.34 -12.95 0.47
CA THR A 129 15.38 -12.81 1.49
C THR A 129 16.70 -12.28 0.91
N ASP A 130 17.74 -12.27 1.72
CA ASP A 130 19.11 -11.94 1.29
C ASP A 130 19.61 -12.92 0.21
N ARG A 131 20.50 -12.44 -0.65
CA ARG A 131 21.08 -13.24 -1.74
C ARG A 131 21.87 -14.46 -1.25
N ALA A 132 22.66 -14.29 -0.17
CA ALA A 132 23.70 -15.21 0.21
C ALA A 132 23.70 -15.63 1.68
N ARG A 133 23.04 -14.88 2.57
CA ARG A 133 23.17 -15.04 4.03
C ARG A 133 21.87 -14.81 4.77
N GLY A 134 21.86 -15.17 6.04
CA GLY A 134 20.71 -15.04 6.94
C GLY A 134 19.98 -16.35 7.19
N ALA A 135 19.24 -16.39 8.30
CA ALA A 135 18.57 -17.60 8.74
C ALA A 135 17.51 -18.09 7.73
N LEU A 136 16.76 -17.14 7.12
CA LEU A 136 15.75 -17.50 6.12
C LEU A 136 16.39 -18.02 4.83
N LYS A 137 17.52 -17.45 4.39
CA LYS A 137 18.27 -17.95 3.22
C LYS A 137 18.76 -19.37 3.44
N THR A 138 19.39 -19.61 4.59
CA THR A 138 19.88 -20.96 4.95
C THR A 138 18.74 -21.97 5.00
N LEU A 139 17.61 -21.60 5.61
CA LEU A 139 16.45 -22.47 5.68
C LEU A 139 15.88 -22.76 4.28
N ALA A 140 15.73 -21.73 3.45
CA ALA A 140 15.19 -21.88 2.10
C ALA A 140 16.05 -22.81 1.23
N ASP A 141 17.38 -22.70 1.33
CA ASP A 141 18.29 -23.57 0.60
C ASP A 141 18.21 -25.03 1.10
N ASN A 142 18.11 -25.22 2.41
CA ASN A 142 18.03 -26.57 2.99
C ASN A 142 16.71 -27.29 2.67
N GLU A 143 15.60 -26.55 2.65
CA GLU A 143 14.27 -27.11 2.42
C GLU A 143 13.84 -27.06 0.94
N GLY A 144 14.64 -26.42 0.06
CA GLY A 144 14.37 -26.33 -1.38
C GLY A 144 13.28 -25.34 -1.77
N TYR A 145 13.07 -24.28 -0.97
CA TYR A 145 12.09 -23.24 -1.30
C TYR A 145 12.54 -22.40 -2.49
N ALA A 146 11.59 -21.98 -3.33
CA ALA A 146 11.85 -20.93 -4.30
C ALA A 146 12.26 -19.62 -3.60
N THR A 147 13.29 -18.94 -4.13
CA THR A 147 13.80 -17.73 -3.50
C THR A 147 13.83 -16.54 -4.43
N PHE A 148 13.52 -15.35 -3.90
CA PHE A 148 13.75 -14.06 -4.56
C PHE A 148 14.64 -13.20 -3.67
N VAL A 149 15.39 -12.28 -4.30
CA VAL A 149 16.38 -11.48 -3.61
C VAL A 149 15.81 -10.12 -3.22
N ILE A 150 16.02 -9.73 -1.96
CA ILE A 150 15.86 -8.34 -1.53
C ILE A 150 17.15 -7.61 -1.94
N PRO A 151 17.09 -6.59 -2.84
CA PRO A 151 18.30 -5.88 -3.24
C PRO A 151 19.01 -5.26 -2.04
N ASP A 152 20.36 -5.27 -2.08
CA ASP A 152 21.18 -4.81 -0.95
C ASP A 152 21.12 -3.29 -0.74
N ASP A 153 20.87 -2.55 -1.81
CA ASP A 153 20.81 -1.10 -1.89
C ASP A 153 19.36 -0.56 -1.70
N VAL A 154 18.39 -1.44 -1.48
CA VAL A 154 17.01 -1.04 -1.23
C VAL A 154 16.64 -1.32 0.23
N GLY A 155 16.34 -0.27 0.98
CA GLY A 155 15.80 -0.37 2.34
C GLY A 155 14.39 -0.92 2.38
N GLY A 156 13.98 -1.52 3.52
CA GLY A 156 12.69 -2.19 3.65
C GLY A 156 11.49 -1.33 3.24
N ARG A 157 11.41 -0.09 3.72
CA ARG A 157 10.32 0.85 3.41
C ARG A 157 10.26 1.30 1.94
N PHE A 158 11.34 1.11 1.17
CA PHE A 158 11.44 1.45 -0.25
C PHE A 158 11.18 0.26 -1.19
N SER A 159 10.89 -0.93 -0.65
CA SER A 159 11.01 -2.19 -1.38
C SER A 159 9.74 -2.62 -2.15
N VAL A 160 8.68 -1.84 -2.16
CA VAL A 160 7.40 -2.21 -2.81
C VAL A 160 7.54 -2.54 -4.30
N LEU A 161 8.45 -1.87 -5.01
CA LEU A 161 8.75 -2.12 -6.43
C LEU A 161 9.87 -3.16 -6.65
N THR A 162 10.19 -3.96 -5.65
CA THR A 162 11.09 -5.13 -5.75
C THR A 162 10.27 -6.42 -5.64
N PRO A 163 10.85 -7.61 -5.72
CA PRO A 163 10.14 -8.86 -5.44
C PRO A 163 9.35 -8.86 -4.12
N VAL A 164 9.77 -8.04 -3.13
CA VAL A 164 9.09 -7.86 -1.84
C VAL A 164 7.62 -7.45 -2.00
N GLY A 165 7.34 -6.49 -2.87
CA GLY A 165 5.97 -6.09 -3.19
C GLY A 165 5.40 -6.83 -4.40
N LEU A 166 6.19 -6.95 -5.47
CA LEU A 166 5.71 -7.44 -6.76
C LEU A 166 5.20 -8.90 -6.72
N LEU A 167 5.84 -9.80 -5.96
CA LEU A 167 5.38 -11.20 -5.89
C LEU A 167 4.04 -11.33 -5.14
N PRO A 168 3.83 -10.76 -3.94
CA PRO A 168 2.51 -10.75 -3.31
C PRO A 168 1.42 -10.10 -4.17
N LEU A 169 1.77 -9.02 -4.90
CA LEU A 169 0.83 -8.33 -5.80
C LEU A 169 0.42 -9.21 -6.98
N ALA A 170 1.37 -9.86 -7.65
CA ALA A 170 1.10 -10.80 -8.72
C ALA A 170 0.29 -12.00 -8.21
N ALA A 171 0.58 -12.48 -7.00
CA ALA A 171 -0.19 -13.54 -6.34
C ALA A 171 -1.63 -13.12 -6.04
N ALA A 172 -1.87 -11.84 -5.74
CA ALA A 172 -3.20 -11.25 -5.58
C ALA A 172 -3.91 -10.93 -6.92
N GLY A 173 -3.27 -11.21 -8.06
CA GLY A 173 -3.84 -10.95 -9.38
C GLY A 173 -3.69 -9.51 -9.88
N VAL A 174 -2.85 -8.70 -9.25
CA VAL A 174 -2.53 -7.34 -9.71
C VAL A 174 -1.63 -7.40 -10.94
N ASP A 175 -1.92 -6.59 -11.96
CA ASP A 175 -1.04 -6.39 -13.12
C ASP A 175 0.23 -5.63 -12.70
N ILE A 176 1.27 -6.40 -12.35
CA ILE A 176 2.55 -5.84 -11.91
C ILE A 176 3.33 -5.16 -13.04
N GLU A 177 3.10 -5.54 -14.30
CA GLU A 177 3.71 -4.85 -15.44
C GLU A 177 3.12 -3.45 -15.61
N ALA A 178 1.79 -3.31 -15.49
CA ALA A 178 1.15 -1.99 -15.50
C ALA A 178 1.61 -1.13 -14.30
N LEU A 179 1.77 -1.72 -13.13
CA LEU A 179 2.29 -1.03 -11.94
C LEU A 179 3.71 -0.49 -12.17
N VAL A 180 4.61 -1.33 -12.70
CA VAL A 180 5.99 -0.94 -12.99
C VAL A 180 6.03 0.11 -14.10
N ARG A 181 5.23 -0.02 -15.17
CA ARG A 181 5.12 1.03 -16.21
C ARG A 181 4.72 2.38 -15.66
N GLY A 182 3.74 2.43 -14.74
CA GLY A 182 3.36 3.69 -14.07
C GLY A 182 4.51 4.28 -13.24
N ALA A 183 5.25 3.45 -12.53
CA ALA A 183 6.43 3.87 -11.78
C ALA A 183 7.55 4.38 -12.70
N GLU A 184 7.81 3.73 -13.86
CA GLU A 184 8.78 4.19 -14.86
C GLU A 184 8.39 5.53 -15.51
N GLU A 185 7.11 5.76 -15.75
CA GLU A 185 6.63 7.05 -16.27
C GLU A 185 6.88 8.16 -15.26
N MET A 186 6.61 7.91 -13.98
CA MET A 186 6.88 8.86 -12.91
C MET A 186 8.40 9.05 -12.70
N GLU A 187 9.21 7.99 -12.83
CA GLU A 187 10.67 8.09 -12.83
C GLU A 187 11.17 9.08 -13.90
N ARG A 188 10.63 8.97 -15.12
CA ARG A 188 10.97 9.93 -16.20
C ARG A 188 10.49 11.34 -15.90
N ALA A 189 9.27 11.50 -15.36
CA ALA A 189 8.68 12.79 -15.02
C ALA A 189 9.40 13.51 -13.86
N THR A 190 10.17 12.75 -13.05
CA THR A 190 10.89 13.28 -11.88
C THR A 190 12.40 13.20 -12.04
N GLY A 191 12.89 12.92 -13.26
CA GLY A 191 14.33 12.82 -13.56
C GLY A 191 15.08 14.14 -13.37
N GLU A 192 16.38 14.06 -13.16
CA GLU A 192 17.26 15.23 -12.90
C GLU A 192 17.22 16.28 -14.01
N GLN A 193 16.89 15.89 -15.24
CA GLN A 193 16.84 16.77 -16.40
C GLN A 193 15.49 17.49 -16.55
N VAL A 194 14.49 17.14 -15.75
CA VAL A 194 13.16 17.76 -15.80
C VAL A 194 13.22 19.12 -15.11
N ALA A 195 12.73 20.16 -15.79
CA ALA A 195 12.70 21.51 -15.23
C ALA A 195 11.93 21.52 -13.88
N PHE A 196 12.40 22.30 -12.92
CA PHE A 196 11.86 22.33 -11.56
C PHE A 196 10.33 22.47 -11.54
N ALA A 197 9.78 23.42 -12.32
CA ALA A 197 8.34 23.67 -12.34
C ALA A 197 7.50 22.54 -12.96
N GLU A 198 8.14 21.64 -13.71
CA GLU A 198 7.51 20.48 -14.35
C GLU A 198 7.77 19.17 -13.58
N ASN A 199 8.65 19.21 -12.58
CA ASN A 199 9.02 18.06 -11.76
C ASN A 199 8.15 18.00 -10.49
N PRO A 200 7.13 17.13 -10.44
CA PRO A 200 6.20 17.09 -9.33
C PRO A 200 6.87 16.72 -7.99
N ALA A 201 7.90 15.88 -8.01
CA ALA A 201 8.63 15.52 -6.80
C ALA A 201 9.43 16.70 -6.24
N ALA A 202 10.14 17.45 -7.11
CA ALA A 202 10.90 18.62 -6.71
C ALA A 202 9.99 19.74 -6.15
N VAL A 203 8.86 20.01 -6.81
CA VAL A 203 7.87 20.99 -6.35
C VAL A 203 7.31 20.56 -4.99
N TYR A 204 6.86 19.31 -4.86
CA TYR A 204 6.27 18.81 -3.62
C TYR A 204 7.28 18.85 -2.46
N ALA A 205 8.50 18.35 -2.65
CA ALA A 205 9.56 18.41 -1.64
C ALA A 205 9.88 19.85 -1.19
N THR A 206 9.94 20.79 -2.13
CA THR A 206 10.22 22.20 -1.83
C THR A 206 9.10 22.84 -1.01
N VAL A 207 7.83 22.59 -1.36
CA VAL A 207 6.69 23.11 -0.61
C VAL A 207 6.65 22.53 0.79
N ARG A 208 6.88 21.23 0.95
CA ARG A 208 6.96 20.57 2.26
C ARG A 208 8.03 21.19 3.15
N ASN A 209 9.24 21.42 2.61
CA ASN A 209 10.32 22.09 3.34
C ASN A 209 9.95 23.51 3.74
N ALA A 210 9.38 24.30 2.84
CA ALA A 210 8.93 25.66 3.15
C ALA A 210 7.88 25.68 4.26
N LEU A 211 6.92 24.75 4.23
CA LEU A 211 5.91 24.59 5.29
C LEU A 211 6.55 24.17 6.62
N TYR A 212 7.50 23.24 6.58
CA TYR A 212 8.25 22.85 7.78
C TYR A 212 9.00 24.04 8.43
N GLU A 213 9.69 24.84 7.64
CA GLU A 213 10.37 26.07 8.09
C GLU A 213 9.39 27.12 8.61
N ALA A 214 8.19 27.20 8.03
CA ALA A 214 7.10 28.06 8.52
C ALA A 214 6.42 27.53 9.79
N GLY A 215 6.92 26.45 10.40
CA GLY A 215 6.42 25.90 11.67
C GLY A 215 5.35 24.83 11.51
N LYS A 216 4.99 24.41 10.29
CA LYS A 216 4.10 23.28 10.07
C LYS A 216 4.90 21.98 10.28
N LYS A 217 4.64 21.27 11.36
CA LYS A 217 5.43 20.10 11.80
C LYS A 217 4.72 18.77 11.53
N ILE A 218 3.47 18.81 11.12
CA ILE A 218 2.63 17.64 10.86
C ILE A 218 2.12 17.72 9.43
N GLU A 219 2.38 16.70 8.65
CA GLU A 219 1.74 16.49 7.35
C GLU A 219 0.64 15.44 7.49
N ILE A 220 -0.57 15.78 7.08
CA ILE A 220 -1.73 14.88 7.10
C ILE A 220 -1.99 14.44 5.66
N LEU A 221 -1.70 13.18 5.33
CA LEU A 221 -2.12 12.60 4.05
C LEU A 221 -3.57 12.16 4.14
N GLY A 222 -4.41 12.72 3.29
CA GLY A 222 -5.85 12.45 3.25
C GLY A 222 -6.33 11.92 1.90
N SER A 223 -7.42 11.18 1.91
CA SER A 223 -8.11 10.76 0.68
C SER A 223 -9.61 10.64 0.93
N TYR A 224 -10.40 11.04 -0.08
CA TYR A 224 -11.86 10.85 -0.13
C TYR A 224 -12.26 9.50 -0.75
N GLU A 225 -11.27 8.62 -0.99
CA GLU A 225 -11.47 7.28 -1.48
C GLU A 225 -10.97 6.28 -0.42
N PRO A 226 -11.88 5.54 0.25
CA PRO A 226 -11.53 4.64 1.36
C PRO A 226 -10.51 3.56 0.98
N LYS A 227 -10.48 3.15 -0.29
CA LYS A 227 -9.52 2.17 -0.80
C LYS A 227 -8.07 2.60 -0.67
N LEU A 228 -7.79 3.89 -0.51
CA LEU A 228 -6.43 4.42 -0.34
C LEU A 228 -5.96 4.42 1.13
N GLN A 229 -6.77 3.94 2.07
CA GLN A 229 -6.41 3.91 3.49
C GLN A 229 -5.04 3.26 3.75
N TYR A 230 -4.74 2.11 3.15
CA TYR A 230 -3.45 1.45 3.34
C TYR A 230 -2.31 2.08 2.52
N ILE A 231 -2.60 2.86 1.50
CA ILE A 231 -1.60 3.76 0.88
C ILE A 231 -1.13 4.78 1.92
N ASN A 232 -2.06 5.36 2.69
CA ASN A 232 -1.73 6.28 3.78
C ASN A 232 -0.88 5.60 4.87
N GLU A 233 -1.20 4.35 5.25
CA GLU A 233 -0.41 3.59 6.24
C GLU A 233 1.02 3.29 5.75
N TRP A 234 1.17 2.88 4.50
CA TRP A 234 2.47 2.68 3.87
C TRP A 234 3.27 3.98 3.81
N TRP A 235 2.62 5.09 3.43
CA TRP A 235 3.23 6.41 3.37
C TRP A 235 3.73 6.88 4.74
N LYS A 236 2.98 6.63 5.82
CA LYS A 236 3.43 6.96 7.19
C LYS A 236 4.74 6.27 7.57
N GLN A 237 4.89 4.99 7.25
CA GLN A 237 6.15 4.30 7.47
C GLN A 237 7.27 4.88 6.60
N LEU A 238 7.01 5.08 5.32
CA LEU A 238 7.99 5.60 4.38
C LEU A 238 8.59 6.92 4.87
N TYR A 239 7.74 7.86 5.26
CA TYR A 239 8.17 9.20 5.68
C TYR A 239 8.68 9.20 7.13
N GLY A 240 8.00 8.55 8.05
CA GLY A 240 8.41 8.51 9.46
C GLY A 240 9.80 7.95 9.67
N GLU A 241 10.13 6.83 9.02
CA GLU A 241 11.46 6.23 9.09
C GLU A 241 12.54 6.99 8.28
N SER A 242 12.14 7.75 7.27
CA SER A 242 13.08 8.49 6.43
C SER A 242 13.44 9.85 7.03
N GLU A 243 12.46 10.60 7.50
CA GLU A 243 12.62 11.99 7.90
C GLU A 243 12.83 12.18 9.41
N GLY A 244 12.28 11.32 10.25
CA GLY A 244 12.34 11.45 11.72
C GLY A 244 13.75 11.17 12.27
N LYS A 245 14.70 12.10 12.06
CA LYS A 245 16.10 11.97 12.46
C LYS A 245 16.61 13.27 13.09
N ASP A 246 17.60 13.17 13.98
CA ASP A 246 18.26 14.31 14.60
C ASP A 246 17.32 15.33 15.26
N GLY A 247 16.20 14.87 15.78
CA GLY A 247 15.16 15.73 16.37
C GLY A 247 14.42 16.61 15.37
N LYS A 248 14.44 16.25 14.09
CA LYS A 248 13.83 16.98 12.97
C LYS A 248 12.89 16.07 12.16
N GLY A 249 12.18 16.68 11.23
CA GLY A 249 11.32 16.02 10.26
C GLY A 249 9.84 16.31 10.49
N LEU A 250 9.06 16.15 9.41
CA LEU A 250 7.61 16.22 9.44
C LEU A 250 7.05 14.94 10.10
N PHE A 251 6.09 15.10 11.00
CA PHE A 251 5.35 13.97 11.55
C PHE A 251 4.27 13.54 10.55
N PRO A 252 4.31 12.31 10.01
CA PRO A 252 3.33 11.83 9.04
C PRO A 252 2.08 11.32 9.77
N ALA A 253 0.96 12.00 9.56
CA ALA A 253 -0.37 11.58 9.99
C ALA A 253 -1.24 11.23 8.79
N SER A 254 -2.39 10.62 9.00
CA SER A 254 -3.33 10.35 7.90
C SER A 254 -4.78 10.38 8.34
N VAL A 255 -5.67 10.67 7.38
CA VAL A 255 -7.13 10.65 7.55
C VAL A 255 -7.79 10.00 6.34
N THR A 256 -8.94 9.36 6.56
CA THR A 256 -9.82 8.84 5.51
C THR A 256 -11.12 9.63 5.51
N LEU A 257 -11.27 10.48 4.52
CA LEU A 257 -12.39 11.39 4.40
C LEU A 257 -13.53 10.74 3.57
N THR A 258 -14.82 11.01 3.82
CA THR A 258 -15.37 12.03 4.76
C THR A 258 -15.47 11.54 6.21
N ALA A 259 -15.23 10.26 6.50
CA ALA A 259 -15.44 9.69 7.84
C ALA A 259 -14.69 10.49 8.93
N ASP A 260 -13.42 10.81 8.68
CA ASP A 260 -12.59 11.54 9.65
C ASP A 260 -12.92 13.04 9.77
N LEU A 261 -13.81 13.60 8.94
CA LEU A 261 -14.38 14.92 9.23
C LEU A 261 -15.22 14.90 10.51
N HIS A 262 -15.81 13.73 10.83
CA HIS A 262 -16.59 13.53 12.05
C HIS A 262 -15.75 13.12 13.27
N SER A 263 -14.43 13.05 13.13
CA SER A 263 -13.47 12.75 14.20
C SER A 263 -12.39 13.82 14.31
N MET A 264 -11.56 13.96 13.30
CA MET A 264 -10.40 14.86 13.26
C MET A 264 -10.72 16.24 12.68
N GLY A 265 -11.85 16.40 11.96
CA GLY A 265 -12.19 17.62 11.24
C GLY A 265 -12.19 18.87 12.12
N GLN A 266 -12.74 18.78 13.35
CA GLN A 266 -12.74 19.89 14.31
C GLN A 266 -11.32 20.33 14.70
N TYR A 267 -10.41 19.37 14.94
CA TYR A 267 -9.04 19.70 15.30
C TYR A 267 -8.26 20.30 14.13
N ILE A 268 -8.46 19.77 12.94
CA ILE A 268 -7.84 20.31 11.72
C ILE A 268 -8.33 21.74 11.49
N GLN A 269 -9.64 21.98 11.61
CA GLN A 269 -10.23 23.31 11.38
C GLN A 269 -9.86 24.35 12.43
N GLU A 270 -9.83 24.01 13.72
CA GLU A 270 -9.70 24.99 14.81
C GLU A 270 -8.62 24.66 15.85
N GLY A 271 -7.87 23.55 15.71
CA GLY A 271 -6.78 23.20 16.60
C GLY A 271 -5.50 24.02 16.37
N GLU A 272 -4.36 23.53 16.80
CA GLU A 272 -3.07 24.20 16.60
C GLU A 272 -2.69 24.31 15.13
N ARG A 273 -2.14 25.43 14.72
CA ARG A 273 -1.72 25.70 13.32
C ARG A 273 -0.37 25.08 12.95
N THR A 274 -0.05 23.91 13.48
CA THR A 274 1.22 23.19 13.28
C THR A 274 1.18 22.20 12.13
N MET A 275 0.06 22.08 11.43
CA MET A 275 -0.16 21.06 10.40
C MET A 275 -0.49 21.65 9.03
N PHE A 276 -0.36 20.83 8.00
CA PHE A 276 -0.87 21.03 6.64
C PHE A 276 -1.39 19.71 6.09
N GLU A 277 -2.18 19.74 5.06
CA GLU A 277 -2.77 18.57 4.42
C GLU A 277 -2.20 18.33 3.03
N THR A 278 -2.06 17.05 2.66
CA THR A 278 -1.83 16.59 1.29
C THR A 278 -2.96 15.64 0.92
N ILE A 279 -3.82 16.03 -0.01
CA ILE A 279 -5.00 15.25 -0.40
C ILE A 279 -4.73 14.48 -1.69
N VAL A 280 -4.87 13.16 -1.65
CA VAL A 280 -4.87 12.31 -2.84
C VAL A 280 -6.28 12.22 -3.40
N SER A 281 -6.51 12.87 -4.53
CA SER A 281 -7.79 12.95 -5.22
C SER A 281 -7.88 11.96 -6.37
N VAL A 282 -8.98 11.19 -6.44
CA VAL A 282 -9.33 10.34 -7.59
C VAL A 282 -10.30 11.09 -8.48
N THR A 283 -9.86 11.46 -9.71
CA THR A 283 -10.62 12.38 -10.56
C THR A 283 -11.65 11.72 -11.46
N ALA A 284 -11.46 10.45 -11.82
CA ALA A 284 -12.34 9.71 -12.73
C ALA A 284 -12.63 8.27 -12.21
N PRO A 285 -13.52 8.11 -11.22
CA PRO A 285 -13.87 6.79 -10.70
C PRO A 285 -14.51 5.91 -11.77
N LYS A 286 -14.18 4.61 -11.78
CA LYS A 286 -14.61 3.62 -12.80
C LYS A 286 -16.11 3.37 -12.84
N HIS A 287 -16.79 3.49 -11.70
CA HIS A 287 -18.19 3.14 -11.56
C HIS A 287 -19.02 4.39 -11.33
N GLU A 288 -20.25 4.34 -11.79
CA GLU A 288 -21.22 5.43 -11.64
C GLU A 288 -22.34 4.98 -10.71
N VAL A 289 -22.58 5.78 -9.68
CA VAL A 289 -23.73 5.66 -8.78
C VAL A 289 -24.40 7.02 -8.73
N ARG A 290 -25.70 7.07 -9.04
CA ARG A 290 -26.51 8.30 -8.96
C ARG A 290 -27.41 8.29 -7.76
N ILE A 291 -27.67 9.47 -7.24
CA ILE A 291 -28.55 9.68 -6.10
C ILE A 291 -29.98 9.71 -6.63
N GLU A 292 -30.83 8.84 -6.09
CA GLU A 292 -32.24 8.78 -6.44
C GLU A 292 -33.03 9.93 -5.77
N SER A 293 -34.15 10.30 -6.37
CA SER A 293 -35.11 11.25 -5.78
C SER A 293 -36.02 10.52 -4.80
N ASP A 294 -36.23 11.08 -3.62
CA ASP A 294 -37.22 10.61 -2.65
C ASP A 294 -38.52 11.43 -2.73
N ALA A 295 -39.68 10.76 -2.80
CA ALA A 295 -40.97 11.42 -2.98
C ALA A 295 -41.36 12.31 -1.78
N GLU A 296 -40.97 11.90 -0.57
CA GLU A 296 -41.29 12.63 0.67
C GLU A 296 -40.27 13.70 1.01
N ASN A 297 -39.01 13.53 0.52
CA ASN A 297 -37.90 14.44 0.75
C ASN A 297 -37.70 14.83 2.24
N LEU A 298 -37.86 13.88 3.15
CA LEU A 298 -37.80 14.16 4.59
C LEU A 298 -36.40 14.58 5.05
N ASP A 299 -35.38 14.11 4.36
CA ASP A 299 -33.97 14.48 4.58
C ASP A 299 -33.56 15.80 3.92
N GLY A 300 -34.42 16.38 3.05
CA GLY A 300 -34.15 17.59 2.32
C GLY A 300 -33.11 17.47 1.21
N LEU A 301 -32.72 16.25 0.80
CA LEU A 301 -31.58 16.01 -0.10
C LEU A 301 -31.96 15.89 -1.59
N ASN A 302 -33.22 16.13 -1.99
CA ASN A 302 -33.62 16.06 -3.41
C ASN A 302 -32.88 17.04 -4.32
N TYR A 303 -32.22 18.06 -3.78
CA TYR A 303 -31.35 18.93 -4.56
C TYR A 303 -30.10 18.21 -5.12
N LEU A 304 -29.76 17.03 -4.58
CA LEU A 304 -28.70 16.13 -5.06
C LEU A 304 -29.21 15.10 -6.06
N ALA A 305 -30.51 14.93 -6.22
CA ALA A 305 -31.10 13.91 -7.09
C ALA A 305 -30.55 14.02 -8.53
N GLY A 306 -30.23 12.88 -9.12
CA GLY A 306 -29.62 12.77 -10.44
C GLY A 306 -28.12 13.05 -10.50
N LYS A 307 -27.51 13.63 -9.47
CA LYS A 307 -26.03 13.82 -9.40
C LYS A 307 -25.34 12.49 -9.17
N ARG A 308 -24.13 12.38 -9.71
CA ARG A 308 -23.24 11.26 -9.38
C ARG A 308 -22.72 11.41 -7.94
N LEU A 309 -22.58 10.29 -7.22
CA LEU A 309 -21.99 10.31 -5.88
C LEU A 309 -20.55 10.90 -5.88
N SER A 310 -19.79 10.67 -6.96
CA SER A 310 -18.45 11.26 -7.14
C SER A 310 -18.46 12.79 -7.27
N GLU A 311 -19.52 13.38 -7.85
CA GLU A 311 -19.68 14.85 -7.93
C GLU A 311 -19.90 15.43 -6.53
N VAL A 312 -20.73 14.78 -5.72
CA VAL A 312 -20.98 15.20 -4.33
C VAL A 312 -19.73 15.08 -3.48
N ASN A 313 -19.02 13.95 -3.61
CA ASN A 313 -17.76 13.71 -2.91
C ASN A 313 -16.69 14.77 -3.27
N ARG A 314 -16.58 15.12 -4.56
CA ARG A 314 -15.67 16.18 -5.01
C ARG A 314 -16.06 17.56 -4.47
N MET A 315 -17.35 17.86 -4.38
CA MET A 315 -17.79 19.13 -3.78
C MET A 315 -17.48 19.18 -2.29
N ALA A 316 -17.61 18.05 -1.58
CA ALA A 316 -17.19 17.94 -0.19
C ALA A 316 -15.67 18.16 -0.05
N GLU A 317 -14.85 17.53 -0.90
CA GLU A 317 -13.40 17.74 -0.94
C GLU A 317 -13.04 19.22 -1.11
N LEU A 318 -13.58 19.86 -2.13
CA LEU A 318 -13.29 21.27 -2.41
C LEU A 318 -13.76 22.21 -1.29
N GLY A 319 -14.96 21.98 -0.75
CA GLY A 319 -15.49 22.77 0.35
C GLY A 319 -14.63 22.67 1.62
N VAL A 320 -14.19 21.47 1.95
CA VAL A 320 -13.32 21.22 3.10
C VAL A 320 -11.94 21.84 2.90
N GLN A 321 -11.34 21.68 1.72
CA GLN A 321 -10.05 22.31 1.40
C GLN A 321 -10.11 23.83 1.56
N LEU A 322 -11.16 24.47 1.03
CA LEU A 322 -11.36 25.91 1.18
C LEU A 322 -11.49 26.31 2.66
N ALA A 323 -12.33 25.60 3.42
CA ALA A 323 -12.53 25.88 4.84
C ALA A 323 -11.22 25.73 5.65
N HIS A 324 -10.45 24.67 5.40
CA HIS A 324 -9.18 24.45 6.09
C HIS A 324 -8.12 25.50 5.72
N VAL A 325 -8.03 25.90 4.43
CA VAL A 325 -7.13 26.98 3.99
C VAL A 325 -7.52 28.30 4.64
N ASP A 326 -8.80 28.66 4.64
CA ASP A 326 -9.30 29.86 5.34
C ASP A 326 -9.02 29.81 6.85
N GLY A 327 -9.06 28.61 7.43
CA GLY A 327 -8.67 28.34 8.81
C GLY A 327 -7.14 28.35 9.07
N GLY A 328 -6.30 28.58 8.05
CA GLY A 328 -4.84 28.64 8.16
C GLY A 328 -4.14 27.27 8.14
N VAL A 329 -4.79 26.25 7.59
CA VAL A 329 -4.22 24.93 7.30
C VAL A 329 -3.93 24.82 5.80
N PRO A 330 -2.67 24.96 5.36
CA PRO A 330 -2.30 24.82 3.96
C PRO A 330 -2.68 23.45 3.40
N ASN A 331 -3.08 23.43 2.13
CA ASN A 331 -3.51 22.21 1.45
C ASN A 331 -2.68 21.99 0.18
N LEU A 332 -2.17 20.79 0.02
CA LEU A 332 -1.55 20.29 -1.20
C LEU A 332 -2.48 19.25 -1.82
N ARG A 333 -2.37 19.05 -3.13
CA ARG A 333 -3.22 18.09 -3.84
C ARG A 333 -2.41 17.26 -4.82
N ILE A 334 -2.57 15.94 -4.73
CA ILE A 334 -2.04 14.96 -5.68
C ILE A 334 -3.25 14.36 -6.40
N GLU A 335 -3.34 14.54 -7.71
CA GLU A 335 -4.42 14.00 -8.52
C GLU A 335 -3.97 12.70 -9.19
N ILE A 336 -4.78 11.65 -9.04
CA ILE A 336 -4.67 10.43 -9.84
C ILE A 336 -5.97 10.26 -10.66
N PRO A 337 -5.88 9.81 -11.92
CA PRO A 337 -7.07 9.70 -12.76
C PRO A 337 -8.06 8.66 -12.20
N GLU A 338 -7.57 7.51 -11.81
CA GLU A 338 -8.34 6.38 -11.30
C GLU A 338 -7.48 5.49 -10.40
N ILE A 339 -8.11 4.60 -9.64
CA ILE A 339 -7.38 3.53 -8.95
C ILE A 339 -7.13 2.39 -9.95
N SER A 340 -5.92 2.38 -10.49
CA SER A 340 -5.39 1.33 -11.37
C SER A 340 -3.97 0.96 -10.96
N ALA A 341 -3.49 -0.21 -11.37
CA ALA A 341 -2.12 -0.61 -11.10
C ALA A 341 -1.12 0.43 -11.63
N HIS A 342 -1.36 0.97 -12.82
CA HIS A 342 -0.53 2.01 -13.43
C HIS A 342 -0.51 3.30 -12.58
N ALA A 343 -1.68 3.85 -12.21
CA ALA A 343 -1.74 5.08 -11.42
C ALA A 343 -1.14 4.89 -10.01
N LEU A 344 -1.36 3.72 -9.39
CA LEU A 344 -0.73 3.39 -8.12
C LEU A 344 0.79 3.25 -8.24
N GLY A 345 1.30 2.66 -9.32
CA GLY A 345 2.73 2.61 -9.60
C GLY A 345 3.37 3.99 -9.66
N ALA A 346 2.74 4.93 -10.37
CA ALA A 346 3.17 6.33 -10.43
C ALA A 346 3.13 7.01 -9.05
N LEU A 347 2.05 6.82 -8.28
CA LEU A 347 1.89 7.39 -6.93
C LEU A 347 2.93 6.84 -5.96
N LEU A 348 3.18 5.53 -6.00
CA LEU A 348 4.21 4.89 -5.17
C LEU A 348 5.60 5.47 -5.49
N TYR A 349 5.96 5.58 -6.75
CA TYR A 349 7.27 6.12 -7.13
C TYR A 349 7.40 7.61 -6.78
N LEU A 350 6.37 8.42 -7.03
CA LEU A 350 6.36 9.83 -6.60
C LEU A 350 6.64 9.95 -5.10
N SER A 351 6.03 9.08 -4.29
CA SER A 351 6.26 9.06 -2.84
C SER A 351 7.68 8.61 -2.46
N LEU A 352 8.29 7.71 -3.24
CA LEU A 352 9.64 7.18 -2.97
C LEU A 352 10.76 8.15 -3.34
N ILE A 353 10.58 9.00 -4.36
CA ILE A 353 11.67 9.75 -4.97
C ILE A 353 12.01 11.05 -4.22
N HIS A 354 11.08 11.64 -3.49
CA HIS A 354 11.30 12.94 -2.85
C HIS A 354 11.58 12.89 -1.34
N ILE A 355 12.03 11.74 -0.85
CA ILE A 355 12.51 11.55 0.52
C ILE A 355 14.00 11.78 0.60
#